data_3c7f02314fc920b61f682fe73a559190
#
_entry.id   3c7f02314fc920b61f682fe73a559190
#
_cell.length_a   1.000
_cell.length_b   1.000
_cell.length_c   1.000
_cell.angle_alpha   90.00
_cell.angle_beta   90.00
_cell.angle_gamma   90.00
#
_symmetry.space_group_name_H-M   'P 1'
#
loop_
_entity.id
_entity.type
_entity.pdbx_description
1 polymer ?
#
loop_
_entity_poly.entity_id
_entity_poly.type
_entity_poly.pdbx_seq_one_letter_code
_entity_poly.pdbx_strand_id
1 'polypeptide(L)'
;MRPKSKQISELQLTRNPGAVFRAVRQGETVVVEKQGHPAVAVVDLIDLEILRSVIAYYLHRPRIAPDAGFPDADLEGLEGQALFDLVISRYLANTISLSRAAAALKIPWVELRSRLSRLGIPVRTGPTDAEGIRQDALVAESIAS
;
A
#
# COMPACT_ATOMS: atom_id res chain seq x y z
N MET A 1 -13.82 3.20 -7.28
CA MET A 1 -14.51 2.41 -6.23
C MET A 1 -14.31 3.11 -4.89
N ARG A 2 -15.36 3.50 -4.21
CA ARG A 2 -15.21 4.10 -2.89
C ARG A 2 -14.80 3.03 -1.89
N PRO A 3 -13.88 3.33 -0.97
CA PRO A 3 -13.55 2.39 0.08
C PRO A 3 -14.78 2.08 0.91
N LYS A 4 -14.98 0.80 1.21
CA LYS A 4 -16.06 0.40 2.12
C LYS A 4 -15.72 0.91 3.51
N SER A 5 -16.60 1.75 4.05
CA SER A 5 -16.49 2.20 5.43
C SER A 5 -17.60 1.62 6.27
N LYS A 6 -17.26 1.14 7.45
CA LYS A 6 -18.19 0.63 8.45
C LYS A 6 -18.20 1.60 9.61
N GLN A 7 -19.38 2.03 10.03
CA GLN A 7 -19.54 2.91 11.19
C GLN A 7 -19.93 2.10 12.41
N ILE A 8 -19.25 2.31 13.51
CA ILE A 8 -19.54 1.68 14.79
C ILE A 8 -19.47 2.72 15.91
N SER A 9 -20.11 2.42 17.04
CA SER A 9 -19.99 3.21 18.25
C SER A 9 -18.72 2.85 19.02
N GLU A 10 -18.29 3.75 19.90
CA GLU A 10 -17.22 3.51 20.86
C GLU A 10 -17.48 2.27 21.71
N LEU A 11 -18.73 2.04 22.10
CA LEU A 11 -19.12 0.85 22.86
C LEU A 11 -18.94 -0.46 22.06
N GLN A 12 -19.29 -0.46 20.78
CA GLN A 12 -19.12 -1.62 19.92
C GLN A 12 -17.63 -1.95 19.72
N LEU A 13 -16.77 -0.94 19.61
CA LEU A 13 -15.33 -1.12 19.56
C LEU A 13 -14.82 -1.82 20.83
N THR A 14 -15.27 -1.37 22.00
CA THR A 14 -14.86 -1.93 23.29
C THR A 14 -15.38 -3.36 23.50
N ARG A 15 -16.60 -3.65 23.07
CA ARG A 15 -17.23 -4.96 23.26
C ARG A 15 -16.68 -6.03 22.32
N ASN A 16 -16.36 -5.67 21.10
CA ASN A 16 -15.91 -6.64 20.09
C ASN A 16 -14.76 -6.11 19.23
N PRO A 17 -13.57 -5.92 19.81
CA PRO A 17 -12.42 -5.46 19.06
C PRO A 17 -12.00 -6.44 17.96
N GLY A 18 -12.21 -7.73 18.13
CA GLY A 18 -11.89 -8.75 17.12
C GLY A 18 -12.66 -8.56 15.82
N ALA A 19 -13.91 -8.12 15.88
CA ALA A 19 -14.69 -7.82 14.67
C ALA A 19 -14.13 -6.62 13.92
N VAL A 20 -13.62 -5.60 14.64
CA VAL A 20 -12.96 -4.44 14.04
C VAL A 20 -11.68 -4.87 13.31
N PHE A 21 -10.84 -5.68 13.95
CA PHE A 21 -9.62 -6.20 13.32
C PHE A 21 -9.93 -7.00 12.05
N ARG A 22 -10.95 -7.85 12.08
CA ARG A 22 -11.36 -8.62 10.90
C ARG A 22 -11.82 -7.73 9.76
N ALA A 23 -12.65 -6.74 10.03
CA ALA A 23 -13.14 -5.78 9.04
C ALA A 23 -11.99 -5.03 8.38
N VAL A 24 -11.06 -4.51 9.18
CA VAL A 24 -9.88 -3.77 8.70
C VAL A 24 -8.97 -4.68 7.85
N ARG A 25 -8.74 -5.91 8.27
CA ARG A 25 -7.97 -6.89 7.47
C ARG A 25 -8.64 -7.23 6.14
N GLN A 26 -9.96 -7.16 6.06
CA GLN A 26 -10.71 -7.35 4.82
C GLN A 26 -10.73 -6.10 3.92
N GLY A 27 -10.04 -5.05 4.33
CA GLY A 27 -9.90 -3.82 3.57
C GLY A 27 -10.98 -2.77 3.84
N GLU A 28 -11.75 -2.92 4.91
CA GLU A 28 -12.72 -1.91 5.33
C GLU A 28 -12.03 -0.87 6.21
N THR A 29 -12.45 0.39 6.09
CA THR A 29 -12.14 1.43 7.08
C THR A 29 -13.24 1.41 8.13
N VAL A 30 -12.88 1.29 9.40
CA VAL A 30 -13.84 1.35 10.49
C VAL A 30 -13.83 2.74 11.10
N VAL A 31 -14.95 3.45 10.99
CA VAL A 31 -15.14 4.77 11.60
C VAL A 31 -15.82 4.60 12.93
N VAL A 32 -15.18 5.08 13.98
CA VAL A 32 -15.69 5.02 15.34
C VAL A 32 -16.34 6.35 15.69
N GLU A 33 -17.61 6.29 16.06
CA GLU A 33 -18.39 7.47 16.44
C GLU A 33 -18.38 7.67 17.95
N LYS A 34 -18.26 8.91 18.35
CA LYS A 34 -18.44 9.34 19.73
C LYS A 34 -19.62 10.30 19.78
N GLN A 35 -20.63 9.98 20.59
CA GLN A 35 -21.86 10.80 20.71
C GLN A 35 -22.53 11.08 19.35
N GLY A 36 -22.57 10.07 18.48
CA GLY A 36 -23.19 10.17 17.17
C GLY A 36 -22.36 10.88 16.09
N HIS A 37 -21.15 11.31 16.41
CA HIS A 37 -20.25 11.99 15.47
C HIS A 37 -18.99 11.17 15.18
N PRO A 38 -18.57 11.05 13.92
CA PRO A 38 -17.30 10.40 13.57
C PRO A 38 -16.14 11.06 14.32
N ALA A 39 -15.35 10.28 15.04
CA ALA A 39 -14.27 10.79 15.88
C ALA A 39 -12.91 10.23 15.48
N VAL A 40 -12.80 8.92 15.22
CA VAL A 40 -11.56 8.26 14.84
C VAL A 40 -11.83 7.23 13.74
N ALA A 41 -10.78 6.88 13.03
CA ALA A 41 -10.83 5.79 12.06
C ALA A 41 -9.79 4.74 12.39
N VAL A 42 -10.16 3.48 12.20
CA VAL A 42 -9.24 2.35 12.30
C VAL A 42 -8.96 1.87 10.87
N VAL A 43 -7.71 1.87 10.50
CA VAL A 43 -7.25 1.49 9.16
C VAL A 43 -6.12 0.47 9.27
N ASP A 44 -5.89 -0.29 8.22
CA ASP A 44 -4.75 -1.19 8.13
C ASP A 44 -3.44 -0.38 8.13
N LEU A 45 -2.42 -0.87 8.85
CA LEU A 45 -1.15 -0.16 8.97
C LEU A 45 -0.43 0.00 7.61
N ILE A 46 -0.48 -1.02 6.77
CA ILE A 46 0.13 -0.95 5.43
C ILE A 46 -0.56 0.11 4.59
N ASP A 47 -1.89 0.18 4.64
CA ASP A 47 -2.66 1.22 3.94
C ASP A 47 -2.28 2.62 4.44
N LEU A 48 -2.09 2.78 5.75
CA LEU A 48 -1.65 4.05 6.33
C LEU A 48 -0.25 4.45 5.86
N GLU A 49 0.68 3.50 5.82
CA GLU A 49 2.04 3.75 5.34
C GLU A 49 2.06 4.14 3.87
N ILE A 50 1.25 3.48 3.03
CA ILE A 50 1.07 3.85 1.63
C ILE A 50 0.54 5.28 1.50
N LEU A 51 -0.53 5.60 2.23
CA LEU A 51 -1.12 6.95 2.19
C LEU A 51 -0.13 8.02 2.63
N ARG A 52 0.62 7.80 3.69
CA ARG A 52 1.67 8.73 4.14
C ARG A 52 2.73 8.95 3.06
N SER A 53 3.15 7.89 2.40
CA SER A 53 4.14 7.97 1.33
C SER A 53 3.61 8.73 0.11
N VAL A 54 2.34 8.53 -0.26
CA VAL A 54 1.68 9.27 -1.34
C VAL A 54 1.61 10.76 -1.01
N ILE A 55 1.18 11.10 0.21
CA ILE A 55 1.10 12.48 0.68
C ILE A 55 2.49 13.13 0.66
N ALA A 56 3.51 12.45 1.20
CA ALA A 56 4.88 12.94 1.22
C ALA A 56 5.41 13.20 -0.20
N TYR A 57 5.14 12.30 -1.13
CA TYR A 57 5.53 12.46 -2.53
C TYR A 57 4.95 13.73 -3.16
N TYR A 58 3.64 13.96 -2.99
CA TYR A 58 2.99 15.14 -3.59
C TYR A 58 3.34 16.45 -2.88
N LEU A 59 3.62 16.42 -1.58
CA LEU A 59 4.06 17.60 -0.83
C LEU A 59 5.49 17.99 -1.17
N HIS A 60 6.40 17.04 -1.25
CA HIS A 60 7.83 17.31 -1.44
C HIS A 60 8.26 17.27 -2.89
N ARG A 61 7.47 16.65 -3.78
CA ARG A 61 7.75 16.51 -5.21
C ARG A 61 9.22 16.20 -5.49
N PRO A 62 9.74 15.07 -5.00
CA PRO A 62 11.14 14.74 -5.19
C PRO A 62 11.46 14.62 -6.67
N ARG A 63 12.60 15.16 -7.09
CA ARG A 63 13.09 15.01 -8.45
C ARG A 63 13.75 13.65 -8.59
N ILE A 64 13.04 12.73 -9.23
CA ILE A 64 13.54 11.39 -9.50
C ILE A 64 13.82 11.31 -11.00
N ALA A 65 15.08 11.05 -11.36
CA ALA A 65 15.46 10.91 -12.76
C ALA A 65 14.74 9.71 -13.40
N PRO A 66 14.21 9.82 -14.62
CA PRO A 66 13.50 8.72 -15.29
C PRO A 66 14.35 7.46 -15.47
N ASP A 67 15.65 7.62 -15.55
CA ASP A 67 16.63 6.56 -15.71
C ASP A 67 17.31 6.17 -14.39
N ALA A 68 16.85 6.73 -13.28
CA ALA A 68 17.36 6.36 -11.96
C ALA A 68 17.13 4.86 -11.73
N GLY A 69 18.20 4.11 -11.55
CA GLY A 69 18.11 2.71 -11.21
C GLY A 69 17.43 2.51 -9.85
N PHE A 70 16.94 1.30 -9.63
CA PHE A 70 16.38 0.90 -8.34
C PHE A 70 17.08 -0.38 -7.88
N PRO A 71 18.37 -0.29 -7.50
CA PRO A 71 19.13 -1.44 -7.05
C PRO A 71 18.66 -1.89 -5.66
N ASP A 72 18.78 -3.19 -5.41
CA ASP A 72 18.42 -3.78 -4.11
C ASP A 72 19.23 -3.18 -2.95
N ALA A 73 20.45 -2.70 -3.24
CA ALA A 73 21.28 -2.02 -2.25
C ALA A 73 20.61 -0.79 -1.62
N ASP A 74 19.76 -0.08 -2.38
CA ASP A 74 19.02 1.08 -1.87
C ASP A 74 17.97 0.67 -0.82
N LEU A 75 17.59 -0.59 -0.79
CA LEU A 75 16.59 -1.14 0.14
C LEU A 75 17.22 -1.66 1.43
N GLU A 76 18.54 -1.84 1.46
CA GLU A 76 19.23 -2.37 2.63
C GLU A 76 19.06 -1.46 3.84
N GLY A 77 18.64 -2.06 4.94
CA GLY A 77 18.45 -1.36 6.21
C GLY A 77 17.21 -0.47 6.28
N LEU A 78 16.41 -0.39 5.19
CA LEU A 78 15.15 0.36 5.20
C LEU A 78 14.01 -0.50 5.71
N GLU A 79 13.26 0.02 6.66
CA GLU A 79 12.09 -0.61 7.24
C GLU A 79 10.96 0.42 7.46
N GLY A 80 9.75 -0.09 7.66
CA GLY A 80 8.60 0.74 7.99
C GLY A 80 8.33 1.86 6.98
N GLN A 81 8.03 3.04 7.48
CA GLN A 81 7.64 4.17 6.65
C GLN A 81 8.74 4.60 5.65
N ALA A 82 10.01 4.52 6.04
CA ALA A 82 11.10 4.90 5.15
C ALA A 82 11.18 4.00 3.90
N LEU A 83 10.92 2.71 4.05
CA LEU A 83 10.86 1.78 2.94
C LEU A 83 9.68 2.11 2.01
N PHE A 84 8.49 2.36 2.58
CA PHE A 84 7.31 2.76 1.80
C PHE A 84 7.55 4.08 1.07
N ASP A 85 8.15 5.07 1.73
CA ASP A 85 8.43 6.36 1.13
C ASP A 85 9.33 6.23 -0.11
N LEU A 86 10.38 5.42 -0.02
CA LEU A 86 11.26 5.18 -1.16
C LEU A 86 10.53 4.46 -2.30
N VAL A 87 9.89 3.34 -2.01
CA VAL A 87 9.27 2.48 -3.03
C VAL A 87 8.08 3.18 -3.70
N ILE A 88 7.18 3.77 -2.91
CA ILE A 88 5.99 4.44 -3.43
C ILE A 88 6.37 5.67 -4.25
N SER A 89 7.37 6.46 -3.80
CA SER A 89 7.84 7.60 -4.58
C SER A 89 8.38 7.18 -5.97
N ARG A 90 9.12 6.08 -6.03
CA ARG A 90 9.62 5.53 -7.29
C ARG A 90 8.50 5.03 -8.19
N TYR A 91 7.50 4.39 -7.62
CA TYR A 91 6.32 3.95 -8.35
C TYR A 91 5.51 5.15 -8.89
N LEU A 92 5.25 6.16 -8.07
CA LEU A 92 4.52 7.37 -8.48
C LEU A 92 5.29 8.17 -9.54
N ALA A 93 6.62 8.21 -9.44
CA ALA A 93 7.47 8.85 -10.45
C ALA A 93 7.61 8.04 -11.75
N ASN A 94 6.98 6.87 -11.83
CA ASN A 94 7.00 6.00 -13.00
C ASN A 94 8.39 5.43 -13.34
N THR A 95 9.24 5.25 -12.32
CA THR A 95 10.59 4.67 -12.50
C THR A 95 10.65 3.18 -12.23
N ILE A 96 9.65 2.63 -11.55
CA ILE A 96 9.51 1.18 -11.31
C ILE A 96 8.10 0.71 -11.62
N SER A 97 7.95 -0.56 -11.95
CA SER A 97 6.65 -1.21 -12.15
C SER A 97 5.95 -1.50 -10.82
N LEU A 98 4.66 -1.79 -10.89
CA LEU A 98 3.89 -2.26 -9.74
C LEU A 98 4.49 -3.56 -9.16
N SER A 99 4.88 -4.49 -10.00
CA SER A 99 5.51 -5.75 -9.58
C SER A 99 6.83 -5.51 -8.87
N ARG A 100 7.65 -4.60 -9.37
CA ARG A 100 8.91 -4.24 -8.71
C ARG A 100 8.67 -3.59 -7.35
N ALA A 101 7.68 -2.70 -7.26
CA ALA A 101 7.27 -2.07 -6.00
C ALA A 101 6.78 -3.13 -4.99
N ALA A 102 5.93 -4.04 -5.43
CA ALA A 102 5.41 -5.12 -4.59
C ALA A 102 6.55 -6.01 -4.05
N ALA A 103 7.48 -6.41 -4.91
CA ALA A 103 8.65 -7.20 -4.52
C ALA A 103 9.50 -6.48 -3.47
N ALA A 104 9.75 -5.18 -3.66
CA ALA A 104 10.52 -4.36 -2.72
C ALA A 104 9.83 -4.23 -1.36
N LEU A 105 8.51 -4.11 -1.34
CA LEU A 105 7.71 -4.03 -0.11
C LEU A 105 7.43 -5.42 0.50
N LYS A 106 7.81 -6.50 -0.17
CA LYS A 106 7.52 -7.88 0.24
C LYS A 106 6.02 -8.15 0.41
N ILE A 107 5.24 -7.59 -0.48
CA ILE A 107 3.78 -7.74 -0.55
C ILE A 107 3.45 -8.41 -1.89
N PRO A 108 2.54 -9.40 -1.94
CA PRO A 108 2.07 -9.93 -3.23
C PRO A 108 1.53 -8.81 -4.13
N TRP A 109 1.88 -8.82 -5.42
CA TRP A 109 1.48 -7.69 -6.29
C TRP A 109 -0.03 -7.54 -6.40
N VAL A 110 -0.78 -8.64 -6.35
CA VAL A 110 -2.25 -8.62 -6.35
C VAL A 110 -2.78 -7.87 -5.14
N GLU A 111 -2.17 -8.09 -3.98
CA GLU A 111 -2.51 -7.38 -2.75
C GLU A 111 -2.17 -5.89 -2.84
N LEU A 112 -0.97 -5.56 -3.31
CA LEU A 112 -0.58 -4.15 -3.49
C LEU A 112 -1.51 -3.45 -4.47
N ARG A 113 -1.82 -4.08 -5.59
CA ARG A 113 -2.79 -3.56 -6.57
C ARG A 113 -4.15 -3.28 -5.95
N SER A 114 -4.67 -4.24 -5.17
CA SER A 114 -5.93 -4.11 -4.46
C SER A 114 -5.92 -2.94 -3.47
N ARG A 115 -4.84 -2.79 -2.71
CA ARG A 115 -4.68 -1.70 -1.74
C ARG A 115 -4.65 -0.34 -2.44
N LEU A 116 -3.84 -0.18 -3.47
CA LEU A 116 -3.75 1.07 -4.24
C LEU A 116 -5.11 1.44 -4.83
N SER A 117 -5.80 0.49 -5.44
CA SER A 117 -7.12 0.69 -6.03
C SER A 117 -8.14 1.13 -4.98
N ARG A 118 -8.16 0.48 -3.83
CA ARG A 118 -9.06 0.81 -2.71
C ARG A 118 -8.79 2.20 -2.14
N LEU A 119 -7.52 2.60 -2.09
CA LEU A 119 -7.10 3.91 -1.60
C LEU A 119 -7.29 5.03 -2.62
N GLY A 120 -7.77 4.71 -3.82
CA GLY A 120 -7.96 5.70 -4.88
C GLY A 120 -6.68 6.13 -5.59
N ILE A 121 -5.60 5.38 -5.42
CA ILE A 121 -4.33 5.63 -6.07
C ILE A 121 -4.35 4.97 -7.44
N PRO A 122 -4.05 5.69 -8.54
CA PRO A 122 -4.08 5.12 -9.87
C PRO A 122 -3.13 3.92 -10.01
N VAL A 123 -3.69 2.81 -10.47
CA VAL A 123 -2.90 1.62 -10.79
C VAL A 123 -2.57 1.65 -12.27
N ARG A 124 -1.28 1.66 -12.59
CA ARG A 124 -0.84 1.61 -13.97
C ARG A 124 -0.89 0.16 -14.46
N THR A 125 -1.58 -0.03 -15.56
CA THR A 125 -1.58 -1.29 -16.31
C THR A 125 -0.91 -1.01 -17.64
N GLY A 126 0.25 -1.58 -17.87
CA GLY A 126 0.98 -1.35 -19.10
C GLY A 126 2.02 -2.44 -19.35
N PRO A 127 2.77 -2.36 -20.46
CA PRO A 127 3.79 -3.35 -20.78
C PRO A 127 4.83 -3.56 -19.68
N THR A 128 5.15 -2.50 -18.94
CA THR A 128 6.09 -2.52 -17.81
C THR A 128 5.60 -3.41 -16.68
N ASP A 129 4.30 -3.35 -16.38
CA ASP A 129 3.71 -4.20 -15.33
C ASP A 129 3.59 -5.67 -15.78
N ALA A 130 3.29 -5.91 -17.05
CA ALA A 130 3.28 -7.25 -17.61
C ALA A 130 4.66 -7.91 -17.58
N GLU A 131 5.71 -7.15 -17.86
CA GLU A 131 7.09 -7.60 -17.77
C GLU A 131 7.49 -7.91 -16.32
N GLY A 132 7.12 -7.04 -15.39
CA GLY A 132 7.33 -7.27 -13.96
C GLY A 132 6.62 -8.53 -13.45
N ILE A 133 5.39 -8.79 -13.87
CA ILE A 133 4.65 -10.02 -13.54
C ILE A 133 5.40 -11.26 -14.02
N ARG A 134 5.97 -11.23 -15.24
CA ARG A 134 6.76 -12.35 -15.77
C ARG A 134 8.02 -12.57 -14.94
N GLN A 135 8.70 -11.51 -14.53
CA GLN A 135 9.87 -11.61 -13.67
C GLN A 135 9.52 -12.19 -12.30
N ASP A 136 8.42 -11.77 -11.71
CA ASP A 136 7.94 -12.30 -10.43
C ASP A 136 7.57 -13.78 -10.53
N ALA A 137 6.94 -14.19 -11.63
CA ALA A 137 6.62 -15.59 -11.90
C ALA A 137 7.89 -16.43 -12.04
N LEU A 138 8.91 -15.92 -12.74
CA LEU A 138 10.21 -16.60 -12.88
C LEU A 138 10.94 -16.75 -11.53
N VAL A 139 10.91 -15.72 -10.71
CA VAL A 139 11.47 -15.75 -9.35
C VAL A 139 10.73 -16.76 -8.48
N ALA A 140 9.40 -16.79 -8.53
CA ALA A 140 8.58 -17.73 -7.79
C ALA A 140 8.86 -19.18 -8.22
N GLU A 141 9.02 -19.45 -9.52
CA GLU A 141 9.39 -20.76 -10.04
C GLU A 141 10.80 -21.16 -9.59
N SER A 142 11.75 -20.23 -9.54
CA SER A 142 13.11 -20.52 -9.08
C SER A 142 13.18 -20.82 -7.58
N ILE A 143 12.28 -20.27 -6.79
CA ILE A 143 12.19 -20.54 -5.35
C ILE A 143 11.44 -21.85 -5.08
N ALA A 144 10.46 -22.21 -5.91
CA ALA A 144 9.67 -23.45 -5.78
C ALA A 144 10.43 -24.71 -6.26
N SER A 145 11.51 -24.55 -6.96
CA SER A 145 12.40 -25.63 -7.38
C SER A 145 13.64 -25.72 -6.48
#